data_dc93e4b0c99ad9a3c5ef5ee9e38986b0
#
_entry.id   dc93e4b0c99ad9a3c5ef5ee9e38986b0
#
_cell.length_a   1.000
_cell.length_b   1.000
_cell.length_c   1.000
_cell.angle_alpha   90.00
_cell.angle_beta   90.00
_cell.angle_gamma   90.00
#
_symmetry.space_group_name_H-M   'P 1'
#
loop_
_entity.id
_entity.type
_entity.pdbx_description
1 polymer ?
#
loop_
_entity_poly.entity_id
_entity_poly.type
_entity_poly.pdbx_seq_one_letter_code
_entity_poly.pdbx_strand_id
1 'polypeptide(L)'
;MCGIAGFFNPSADYTKEKNYRNHILEMMNQVQKHRGPDDEGTFLSPQCGLAHVRLNIIDLVTGHQPMRRVRGDHSCVIAYNGEIYNAPELKAELISEGEQFLTSGDTEAILAGFMRCGPSFIKKLNGIFAIALWDESCQTLH
;
A
#
# COMPACT_ATOMS: atom_id res chain seq x y z
N MET A 1 13.08 1.54 -9.28
CA MET A 1 11.66 1.09 -9.24
C MET A 1 11.48 0.24 -7.99
N CYS A 2 10.40 0.47 -7.25
CA CYS A 2 10.08 -0.27 -6.03
C CYS A 2 9.79 -1.77 -6.31
N GLY A 3 9.69 -2.56 -5.26
CA GLY A 3 9.29 -3.96 -5.34
C GLY A 3 8.16 -4.26 -4.37
N ILE A 4 7.23 -5.11 -4.78
CA ILE A 4 6.12 -5.60 -3.99
C ILE A 4 6.20 -7.12 -3.93
N ALA A 5 6.00 -7.66 -2.74
CA ALA A 5 5.82 -9.09 -2.53
C ALA A 5 4.82 -9.33 -1.39
N GLY A 6 4.32 -10.55 -1.27
CA GLY A 6 3.41 -10.87 -0.20
C GLY A 6 2.73 -12.22 -0.38
N PHE A 7 1.82 -12.51 0.54
CA PHE A 7 1.00 -13.71 0.52
C PHE A 7 -0.39 -13.42 1.07
N PHE A 8 -1.38 -14.14 0.57
CA PHE A 8 -2.77 -14.04 0.99
C PHE A 8 -3.43 -15.41 1.03
N ASN A 9 -4.18 -15.67 2.09
CA ASN A 9 -5.05 -16.85 2.20
C ASN A 9 -6.21 -16.52 3.15
N PRO A 10 -7.47 -16.48 2.65
CA PRO A 10 -8.63 -16.11 3.46
C PRO A 10 -8.93 -17.09 4.60
N SER A 11 -8.40 -18.32 4.54
CA SER A 11 -8.59 -19.35 5.58
C SER A 11 -7.44 -19.46 6.57
N ALA A 12 -6.39 -18.64 6.41
CA ALA A 12 -5.22 -18.67 7.29
C ALA A 12 -5.38 -17.73 8.50
N ASP A 13 -4.56 -18.02 9.52
CA ASP A 13 -4.26 -17.08 10.59
C ASP A 13 -2.74 -17.03 10.78
N TYR A 14 -2.10 -16.17 10.03
CA TYR A 14 -0.65 -15.99 10.03
C TYR A 14 -0.12 -15.39 11.34
N THR A 15 -0.98 -14.82 12.17
CA THR A 15 -0.58 -14.26 13.47
C THR A 15 -0.20 -15.34 14.48
N LYS A 16 -0.63 -16.59 14.28
CA LYS A 16 -0.22 -17.75 15.11
C LYS A 16 1.27 -18.09 14.97
N GLU A 17 1.86 -17.75 13.81
CA GLU A 17 3.28 -17.95 13.51
C GLU A 17 3.96 -16.61 13.19
N LYS A 18 3.60 -15.54 13.90
CA LYS A 18 3.96 -14.15 13.58
C LYS A 18 5.44 -13.95 13.28
N ASN A 19 6.32 -14.47 14.12
CA ASN A 19 7.78 -14.30 13.95
C ASN A 19 8.26 -14.98 12.67
N TYR A 20 7.79 -16.18 12.38
CA TYR A 20 8.13 -16.92 11.16
C TYR A 20 7.60 -16.19 9.91
N ARG A 21 6.36 -15.71 9.94
CA ARG A 21 5.76 -14.98 8.80
C ARG A 21 6.42 -13.64 8.54
N ASN A 22 6.77 -12.89 9.59
CA ASN A 22 7.55 -11.66 9.44
C ASN A 22 8.93 -11.95 8.83
N HIS A 23 9.62 -13.00 9.27
CA HIS A 23 10.89 -13.40 8.68
C HIS A 23 10.76 -13.71 7.17
N ILE A 24 9.68 -14.39 6.74
CA ILE A 24 9.41 -14.62 5.31
C ILE A 24 9.27 -13.29 4.56
N LEU A 25 8.52 -12.32 5.09
CA LEU A 25 8.36 -11.00 4.47
C LEU A 25 9.69 -10.24 4.38
N GLU A 26 10.53 -10.31 5.42
CA GLU A 26 11.87 -9.75 5.41
C GLU A 26 12.75 -10.40 4.33
N MET A 27 12.71 -11.73 4.20
CA MET A 27 13.43 -12.43 3.13
C MET A 27 12.93 -12.04 1.74
N MET A 28 11.60 -11.83 1.56
CA MET A 28 11.05 -11.32 0.30
C MET A 28 11.61 -9.94 -0.02
N ASN A 29 11.75 -9.04 0.98
CA ASN A 29 12.40 -7.74 0.79
C ASN A 29 13.87 -7.88 0.42
N GLN A 30 14.63 -8.78 1.08
CA GLN A 30 16.03 -8.99 0.76
C GLN A 30 16.26 -9.44 -0.69
N VAL A 31 15.45 -10.36 -1.20
CA VAL A 31 15.56 -10.85 -2.58
C VAL A 31 15.33 -9.72 -3.60
N GLN A 32 14.43 -8.78 -3.31
CA GLN A 32 14.10 -7.69 -4.22
C GLN A 32 14.79 -6.35 -3.86
N LYS A 33 15.73 -6.33 -2.92
CA LYS A 33 16.40 -5.10 -2.46
C LYS A 33 17.11 -4.31 -3.57
N HIS A 34 17.56 -5.00 -4.61
CA HIS A 34 18.14 -4.35 -5.80
C HIS A 34 17.16 -3.43 -6.55
N ARG A 35 15.85 -3.59 -6.35
CA ARG A 35 14.80 -2.74 -6.95
C ARG A 35 14.56 -1.46 -6.15
N GLY A 36 14.75 -1.50 -4.84
CA GLY A 36 14.48 -0.38 -3.95
C GLY A 36 15.37 -0.43 -2.71
N PRO A 37 16.59 0.11 -2.80
CA PRO A 37 17.57 0.02 -1.72
C PRO A 37 17.36 1.02 -0.58
N ASP A 38 16.49 2.05 -0.77
CA ASP A 38 16.44 3.23 0.08
C ASP A 38 15.56 3.06 1.32
N ASP A 39 14.50 2.26 1.22
CA ASP A 39 13.57 1.98 2.32
C ASP A 39 12.92 0.61 2.12
N GLU A 40 12.53 -0.01 3.22
CA GLU A 40 11.83 -1.29 3.19
C GLU A 40 10.83 -1.39 4.34
N GLY A 41 9.71 -2.07 4.10
CA GLY A 41 8.71 -2.29 5.13
C GLY A 41 7.94 -3.58 4.94
N THR A 42 7.28 -4.01 6.01
CA THR A 42 6.43 -5.19 6.05
C THR A 42 5.13 -4.90 6.79
N PHE A 43 4.08 -5.60 6.42
CA PHE A 43 2.80 -5.61 7.11
C PHE A 43 2.31 -7.04 7.22
N LEU A 44 1.76 -7.41 8.38
CA LEU A 44 1.19 -8.73 8.63
C LEU A 44 -0.15 -8.61 9.34
N SER A 45 -1.16 -9.24 8.77
CA SER A 45 -2.48 -9.48 9.36
C SER A 45 -2.80 -10.99 9.39
N PRO A 46 -3.93 -11.43 9.96
CA PRO A 46 -4.27 -12.85 9.96
C PRO A 46 -4.26 -13.49 8.57
N GLN A 47 -4.78 -12.84 7.55
CA GLN A 47 -4.95 -13.43 6.22
C GLN A 47 -3.98 -12.87 5.17
N CYS A 48 -3.29 -11.77 5.45
CA CYS A 48 -2.46 -11.08 4.45
C CYS A 48 -1.11 -10.66 5.03
N GLY A 49 -0.05 -10.88 4.26
CA GLY A 49 1.27 -10.32 4.51
C GLY A 49 1.74 -9.56 3.28
N LEU A 50 2.22 -8.32 3.46
CA LEU A 50 2.78 -7.47 2.41
C LEU A 50 4.22 -7.09 2.75
N ALA A 51 5.08 -7.10 1.75
CA ALA A 51 6.45 -6.65 1.80
C ALA A 51 6.70 -5.64 0.69
N HIS A 52 7.47 -4.60 0.98
CA HIS A 52 7.77 -3.54 0.04
C HIS A 52 9.23 -3.08 0.18
N VAL A 53 9.89 -2.87 -0.95
CA VAL A 53 11.18 -2.17 -1.04
C VAL A 53 11.04 -0.94 -1.91
N ARG A 54 11.63 0.17 -1.48
CA ARG A 54 11.42 1.49 -2.07
C ARG A 54 12.69 2.08 -2.68
N LEU A 55 12.54 2.62 -3.89
CA LEU A 55 13.47 3.57 -4.47
C LEU A 55 12.84 4.97 -4.31
N ASN A 56 13.49 5.83 -3.53
CA ASN A 56 12.99 7.17 -3.22
C ASN A 56 13.21 8.12 -4.41
N ILE A 57 12.15 8.40 -5.17
CA ILE A 57 12.17 9.36 -6.27
C ILE A 57 11.34 10.60 -5.88
N ILE A 58 10.15 10.37 -5.32
CA ILE A 58 9.20 11.39 -4.86
C ILE A 58 8.94 11.12 -3.39
N ASP A 59 8.77 12.17 -2.58
CA ASP A 59 8.49 12.07 -1.15
C ASP A 59 9.53 11.24 -0.36
N LEU A 60 10.69 11.83 -0.16
CA LEU A 60 11.82 11.18 0.52
C LEU A 60 11.56 10.86 2.00
N VAL A 61 10.59 11.51 2.62
CA VAL A 61 10.40 11.48 4.08
C VAL A 61 9.16 10.71 4.52
N THR A 62 8.02 10.87 3.83
CA THR A 62 6.71 10.40 4.33
C THR A 62 6.09 9.24 3.54
N GLY A 63 6.72 8.80 2.45
CA GLY A 63 6.20 7.76 1.55
C GLY A 63 6.53 6.32 1.96
N HIS A 64 6.77 6.02 3.24
CA HIS A 64 7.02 4.66 3.72
C HIS A 64 5.89 3.71 3.37
N GLN A 65 6.24 2.48 2.94
CA GLN A 65 5.28 1.45 2.56
C GLN A 65 5.65 0.07 3.16
N PRO A 66 4.68 -0.82 3.39
CA PRO A 66 3.25 -0.67 3.13
C PRO A 66 2.62 0.47 3.93
N MET A 67 1.81 1.31 3.26
CA MET A 67 1.17 2.46 3.90
C MET A 67 -0.23 2.07 4.41
N ARG A 68 -0.52 2.42 5.66
CA ARG A 68 -1.82 2.16 6.28
C ARG A 68 -2.58 3.45 6.48
N ARG A 69 -3.89 3.43 6.18
CA ARG A 69 -4.83 4.52 6.47
C ARG A 69 -6.05 3.98 7.20
N VAL A 70 -6.52 4.75 8.19
CA VAL A 70 -7.70 4.43 8.98
C VAL A 70 -8.70 5.57 8.86
N ARG A 71 -9.97 5.23 8.68
CA ARG A 71 -11.10 6.18 8.63
C ARG A 71 -12.29 5.58 9.38
N GLY A 72 -12.51 6.02 10.61
CA GLY A 72 -13.46 5.37 11.51
C GLY A 72 -13.07 3.91 11.74
N ASP A 73 -13.99 2.99 11.46
CA ASP A 73 -13.77 1.55 11.59
C ASP A 73 -13.18 0.91 10.31
N HIS A 74 -13.02 1.69 9.24
CA HIS A 74 -12.45 1.22 7.98
C HIS A 74 -10.94 1.42 7.97
N SER A 75 -10.20 0.37 7.65
CA SER A 75 -8.74 0.37 7.58
C SER A 75 -8.26 -0.34 6.33
N CYS A 76 -7.34 0.29 5.60
CA CYS A 76 -6.70 -0.28 4.42
C CYS A 76 -5.20 -0.12 4.47
N VAL A 77 -4.50 -1.07 3.84
CA VAL A 77 -3.04 -1.08 3.71
C VAL A 77 -2.67 -1.28 2.24
N ILE A 78 -1.75 -0.47 1.74
CA ILE A 78 -1.30 -0.53 0.35
C ILE A 78 0.21 -0.75 0.25
N ALA A 79 0.61 -1.66 -0.64
CA ALA A 79 1.93 -1.71 -1.24
C ALA A 79 1.80 -1.35 -2.73
N TYR A 80 2.53 -0.32 -3.15
CA TYR A 80 2.40 0.29 -4.47
C TYR A 80 3.75 0.52 -5.12
N ASN A 81 3.84 0.19 -6.39
CA ASN A 81 4.98 0.50 -7.24
C ASN A 81 4.48 1.09 -8.55
N GLY A 82 4.84 2.33 -8.84
CA GLY A 82 4.41 3.00 -10.05
C GLY A 82 4.49 4.51 -9.98
N GLU A 83 3.79 5.13 -10.92
CA GLU A 83 3.59 6.57 -10.99
C GLU A 83 2.18 6.84 -11.52
N ILE A 84 1.40 7.63 -10.78
CA ILE A 84 0.05 8.07 -11.16
C ILE A 84 0.14 9.50 -11.68
N TYR A 85 0.02 9.66 -12.99
CA TYR A 85 0.21 10.94 -13.69
C TYR A 85 -0.84 11.98 -13.33
N ASN A 86 -2.07 11.53 -13.00
CA ASN A 86 -3.16 12.41 -12.58
C ASN A 86 -3.36 12.45 -11.06
N ALA A 87 -2.34 12.11 -10.27
CA ALA A 87 -2.42 12.16 -8.80
C ALA A 87 -2.74 13.56 -8.26
N PRO A 88 -2.17 14.67 -8.81
CA PRO A 88 -2.51 16.02 -8.34
C PRO A 88 -3.99 16.36 -8.50
N GLU A 89 -4.59 16.01 -9.64
CA GLU A 89 -6.01 16.24 -9.92
C GLU A 89 -6.91 15.42 -9.00
N LEU A 90 -6.58 14.15 -8.81
CA LEU A 90 -7.31 13.25 -7.90
C LEU A 90 -7.22 13.74 -6.44
N LYS A 91 -6.04 14.21 -6.00
CA LYS A 91 -5.89 14.83 -4.68
C LYS A 91 -6.76 16.07 -4.53
N ALA A 92 -6.76 16.95 -5.51
CA ALA A 92 -7.57 18.17 -5.50
C ALA A 92 -9.07 17.83 -5.40
N GLU A 93 -9.55 16.83 -6.15
CA GLU A 93 -10.92 16.31 -6.07
C GLU A 93 -11.22 15.82 -4.63
N LEU A 94 -10.39 14.94 -4.09
CA LEU A 94 -10.56 14.38 -2.75
C LEU A 94 -10.52 15.44 -1.64
N ILE A 95 -9.63 16.44 -1.75
CA ILE A 95 -9.56 17.58 -0.81
C ILE A 95 -10.86 18.39 -0.87
N SER A 96 -11.40 18.66 -2.06
CA SER A 96 -12.67 19.37 -2.21
C SER A 96 -13.84 18.62 -1.56
N GLU A 97 -13.73 17.32 -1.42
CA GLU A 97 -14.68 16.44 -0.76
C GLU A 97 -14.40 16.21 0.73
N GLY A 98 -13.40 16.91 1.29
CA GLY A 98 -13.08 16.92 2.73
C GLY A 98 -11.99 15.94 3.17
N GLU A 99 -11.27 15.30 2.24
CA GLU A 99 -10.14 14.45 2.60
C GLU A 99 -8.93 15.31 3.01
N GLN A 100 -8.16 14.80 3.97
CA GLN A 100 -6.89 15.39 4.41
C GLN A 100 -5.74 14.46 4.07
N PHE A 101 -4.61 15.03 3.67
CA PHE A 101 -3.40 14.31 3.29
C PHE A 101 -2.24 14.68 4.22
N LEU A 102 -1.46 13.68 4.58
CA LEU A 102 -0.26 13.83 5.41
C LEU A 102 1.01 13.81 4.56
N THR A 103 0.92 13.28 3.33
CA THR A 103 2.06 13.11 2.43
C THR A 103 1.82 13.81 1.09
N SER A 104 2.88 14.09 0.36
CA SER A 104 2.80 14.62 -1.00
C SER A 104 2.65 13.52 -2.06
N GLY A 105 2.96 12.27 -1.71
CA GLY A 105 3.00 11.13 -2.62
C GLY A 105 1.64 10.70 -3.20
N ASP A 106 1.68 9.98 -4.29
CA ASP A 106 0.51 9.41 -4.97
C ASP A 106 -0.07 8.20 -4.22
N THR A 107 0.74 7.48 -3.46
CA THR A 107 0.32 6.31 -2.66
C THR A 107 -0.85 6.65 -1.72
N GLU A 108 -0.76 7.79 -1.02
CA GLU A 108 -1.83 8.21 -0.11
C GLU A 108 -3.10 8.62 -0.87
N ALA A 109 -2.97 9.19 -2.07
CA ALA A 109 -4.11 9.54 -2.93
C ALA A 109 -4.87 8.30 -3.37
N ILE A 110 -4.16 7.24 -3.77
CA ILE A 110 -4.76 5.96 -4.14
C ILE A 110 -5.55 5.39 -2.95
N LEU A 111 -4.91 5.36 -1.78
CA LEU A 111 -5.48 4.78 -0.56
C LEU A 111 -6.71 5.57 -0.08
N ALA A 112 -6.64 6.90 -0.06
CA ALA A 112 -7.76 7.76 0.32
C ALA A 112 -8.95 7.62 -0.65
N GLY A 113 -8.67 7.63 -1.95
CA GLY A 113 -9.69 7.47 -2.98
C GLY A 113 -10.35 6.09 -2.96
N PHE A 114 -9.57 5.03 -2.74
CA PHE A 114 -10.10 3.68 -2.57
C PHE A 114 -11.01 3.58 -1.34
N MET A 115 -10.59 4.10 -0.20
CA MET A 115 -11.39 4.06 1.04
C MET A 115 -12.70 4.85 0.93
N ARG A 116 -12.75 5.84 0.04
CA ARG A 116 -13.95 6.66 -0.20
C ARG A 116 -14.89 6.06 -1.24
N CYS A 117 -14.35 5.60 -2.36
CA CYS A 117 -15.11 5.19 -3.55
C CYS A 117 -15.08 3.68 -3.80
N GLY A 118 -14.35 2.92 -2.98
CA GLY A 118 -14.14 1.48 -3.17
C GLY A 118 -13.29 1.14 -4.39
N PRO A 119 -13.32 -0.12 -4.85
CA PRO A 119 -12.49 -0.60 -5.96
C PRO A 119 -12.69 0.16 -7.28
N SER A 120 -13.83 0.82 -7.46
CA SER A 120 -14.11 1.61 -8.67
C SER A 120 -13.15 2.80 -8.84
N PHE A 121 -12.54 3.29 -7.74
CA PHE A 121 -11.56 4.37 -7.80
C PHE A 121 -10.34 4.03 -8.66
N ILE A 122 -9.93 2.76 -8.69
CA ILE A 122 -8.79 2.30 -9.49
C ILE A 122 -8.97 2.62 -10.99
N LYS A 123 -10.21 2.68 -11.48
CA LYS A 123 -10.51 3.05 -12.87
C LYS A 123 -10.23 4.53 -13.20
N LYS A 124 -10.12 5.39 -12.17
CA LYS A 124 -9.77 6.81 -12.34
C LYS A 124 -8.27 7.03 -12.47
N LEU A 125 -7.45 6.05 -12.09
CA LEU A 125 -5.99 6.17 -12.11
C LEU A 125 -5.47 6.18 -13.56
N ASN A 126 -4.65 7.16 -13.88
CA ASN A 126 -3.91 7.25 -15.13
C ASN A 126 -2.41 7.16 -14.81
N GLY A 127 -1.75 6.09 -15.24
CA GLY A 127 -0.35 5.87 -14.90
C GLY A 127 0.13 4.46 -15.23
N ILE A 128 1.35 4.17 -14.82
CA ILE A 128 1.95 2.83 -14.90
C ILE A 128 2.15 2.34 -13.47
N PHE A 129 1.44 1.30 -13.07
CA PHE A 129 1.45 0.87 -11.68
C PHE A 129 1.17 -0.62 -11.46
N ALA A 130 1.63 -1.09 -10.31
CA ALA A 130 1.19 -2.32 -9.66
C ALA A 130 0.77 -1.98 -8.22
N ILE A 131 -0.34 -2.55 -7.78
CA ILE A 131 -0.94 -2.30 -6.46
C ILE A 131 -1.23 -3.64 -5.80
N ALA A 132 -0.94 -3.74 -4.50
CA ALA A 132 -1.52 -4.71 -3.60
C ALA A 132 -2.19 -3.93 -2.46
N LEU A 133 -3.52 -3.89 -2.43
CA LEU A 133 -4.30 -3.15 -1.46
C LEU A 133 -5.12 -4.14 -0.62
N TRP A 134 -4.81 -4.20 0.66
CA TRP A 134 -5.50 -5.01 1.65
C TRP A 134 -6.56 -4.18 2.36
N ASP A 135 -7.82 -4.53 2.21
CA ASP A 135 -8.92 -3.99 2.99
C ASP A 135 -9.12 -4.86 4.24
N GLU A 136 -8.69 -4.33 5.40
CA GLU A 136 -8.79 -5.04 6.68
C GLU A 136 -10.24 -5.24 7.12
N SER A 137 -11.16 -4.35 6.70
CA SER A 137 -12.55 -4.36 7.15
C SER A 137 -13.37 -5.45 6.48
N CYS A 138 -13.15 -5.70 5.20
CA CYS A 138 -13.80 -6.77 4.45
C CYS A 138 -12.89 -7.98 4.17
N GLN A 139 -11.64 -7.96 4.66
CA GLN A 139 -10.66 -9.05 4.51
C GLN A 139 -10.44 -9.44 3.04
N THR A 140 -10.29 -8.44 2.18
CA THR A 140 -10.13 -8.63 0.74
C THR A 140 -8.84 -8.00 0.24
N LEU A 141 -8.10 -8.73 -0.58
CA LEU A 141 -6.93 -8.24 -1.30
C LEU A 141 -7.31 -7.87 -2.74
N HIS A 142 -7.02 -6.61 -3.10
CA HIS A 142 -7.23 -6.04 -4.44
C HIS A 142 -5.93 -5.87 -5.18
#